data_04ee1203888b933e605e812a57cd6320
#
_entry.id   04ee1203888b933e605e812a57cd6320
#
_cell.length_a   1.000
_cell.length_b   1.000
_cell.length_c   1.000
_cell.angle_alpha   90.00
_cell.angle_beta   90.00
_cell.angle_gamma   90.00
#
_symmetry.space_group_name_H-M   'P 1'
#
loop_
_entity.id
_entity.type
_entity.pdbx_description
1 polymer ?
#
loop_
_entity_poly.entity_id
_entity_poly.type
_entity_poly.pdbx_seq_one_letter_code
_entity_poly.pdbx_strand_id
1 'polypeptide(L)'
;MRRVVTGFAVLVAGLIGAEQIARGDERFKGPDEDGTKPALTKIAGEGLMNSHAFDYLMELSDNVGARVTGTPEAQKAIDWGIAKMRSIGLENVHAEKWQLWRGWRRGTADAELLSPIRHKLHVDAMGWTGSTLATGVEGEVVAMNLFDLENETKNVARLKGKIVLVETKGSPKKGLQLIFAQFGDFLRAAGKAGALVVIGGQGGSKASGLNLTHTGILGFDADFSIPVVSMTAEDQSQLERYVDAGVRPRARFNVQNTSTNGPVESANVVGEIRGRESPELVLVVGAHLDSWDLSEGATDNGTGSVSVLGAADAIVRSGMKPRRTIRFVLFTGEEQGLDGSFAYIKQHESEMANHLGDLVLDEGQGPVKEFQLGGRDDLVAAFLPFSKSLANIREIKVDEKVESGTDTLPFSMAGLPGINMNQDSPEYRFTHHSAADALEAVKPDVLAQNATLMAITAFWIADRPERFAAPWPAERTAKMLRAQGQYEFLKAFKLWPFGDAGAGEKSNPE
;
A
#
# COMPACT_ATOMS: atom_id res chain seq x y z
N MET A 1 8.39 29.79 -49.67
CA MET A 1 6.94 29.98 -49.52
C MET A 1 6.29 28.64 -49.22
N ARG A 2 5.50 28.52 -48.21
CA ARG A 2 4.74 27.40 -47.58
C ARG A 2 5.41 26.86 -46.34
N ARG A 3 5.18 27.55 -45.26
CA ARG A 3 5.04 27.06 -43.88
C ARG A 3 4.02 27.97 -43.22
N VAL A 4 3.18 27.41 -42.42
CA VAL A 4 2.05 27.94 -41.60
C VAL A 4 0.74 27.36 -42.12
N VAL A 5 0.31 26.29 -41.50
CA VAL A 5 -1.04 25.95 -41.00
C VAL A 5 -0.94 24.55 -40.38
N THR A 6 -0.63 24.47 -39.12
CA THR A 6 -0.98 23.36 -38.21
C THR A 6 -0.71 23.85 -36.79
N GLY A 7 -1.62 24.60 -36.24
CA GLY A 7 -1.46 25.14 -34.89
C GLY A 7 -2.77 25.60 -34.27
N PHE A 8 -3.94 25.15 -34.77
CA PHE A 8 -5.23 25.68 -34.27
C PHE A 8 -6.24 24.62 -33.81
N ALA A 9 -5.96 23.34 -33.96
CA ALA A 9 -6.93 22.30 -33.59
C ALA A 9 -6.78 21.75 -32.14
N VAL A 10 -5.63 21.96 -31.49
CA VAL A 10 -5.39 21.42 -30.14
C VAL A 10 -5.87 22.36 -29.02
N LEU A 11 -6.03 23.65 -29.30
CA LEU A 11 -6.48 24.64 -28.29
C LEU A 11 -8.00 24.69 -28.09
N VAL A 12 -8.80 24.15 -28.99
CA VAL A 12 -10.27 24.18 -28.88
C VAL A 12 -10.81 23.01 -28.07
N ALA A 13 -10.16 21.87 -28.09
CA ALA A 13 -10.56 20.71 -27.28
C ALA A 13 -10.27 20.91 -25.79
N GLY A 14 -9.17 21.60 -25.45
CA GLY A 14 -8.82 21.92 -24.06
C GLY A 14 -9.72 23.00 -23.42
N LEU A 15 -10.28 23.93 -24.22
CA LEU A 15 -11.18 24.98 -23.73
C LEU A 15 -12.61 24.47 -23.50
N ILE A 16 -13.08 23.49 -24.26
CA ILE A 16 -14.42 22.90 -24.06
C ILE A 16 -14.44 22.01 -22.81
N GLY A 17 -13.35 21.30 -22.52
CA GLY A 17 -13.19 20.55 -21.26
C GLY A 17 -13.12 21.44 -20.02
N ALA A 18 -12.43 22.58 -20.12
CA ALA A 18 -12.30 23.54 -19.01
C ALA A 18 -13.59 24.32 -18.74
N GLU A 19 -14.40 24.60 -19.75
CA GLU A 19 -15.71 25.27 -19.55
C GLU A 19 -16.80 24.31 -19.01
N GLN A 20 -16.73 23.01 -19.28
CA GLN A 20 -17.64 22.03 -18.66
C GLN A 20 -17.26 21.73 -17.20
N ILE A 21 -15.99 21.81 -16.84
CA ILE A 21 -15.53 21.71 -15.44
C ILE A 21 -15.87 22.99 -14.66
N ALA A 22 -15.98 24.15 -15.32
CA ALA A 22 -16.30 25.44 -14.68
C ALA A 22 -17.80 25.63 -14.38
N ARG A 23 -18.70 24.82 -14.94
CA ARG A 23 -20.10 24.72 -14.50
C ARG A 23 -20.14 23.66 -13.40
N GLY A 24 -19.78 24.08 -12.16
CA GLY A 24 -19.94 23.23 -10.98
C GLY A 24 -21.33 22.61 -11.00
N ASP A 25 -21.38 21.30 -10.93
CA ASP A 25 -22.63 20.56 -10.79
C ASP A 25 -23.31 21.10 -9.52
N GLU A 26 -24.42 21.83 -9.63
CA GLU A 26 -25.14 22.44 -8.50
C GLU A 26 -25.51 21.44 -7.40
N ARG A 27 -25.35 20.12 -7.68
CA ARG A 27 -25.57 19.04 -6.73
C ARG A 27 -24.47 18.94 -5.66
N PHE A 28 -23.28 19.52 -5.87
CA PHE A 28 -22.17 19.38 -4.94
C PHE A 28 -21.69 20.73 -4.39
N LYS A 29 -22.22 21.06 -3.21
CA LYS A 29 -21.85 22.25 -2.45
C LYS A 29 -20.67 21.95 -1.53
N GLY A 30 -19.80 22.95 -1.32
CA GLY A 30 -18.75 22.86 -0.32
C GLY A 30 -19.28 23.06 1.11
N PRO A 31 -18.44 22.88 2.15
CA PRO A 31 -18.86 22.95 3.56
C PRO A 31 -19.55 24.25 3.98
N ASP A 32 -19.26 25.37 3.33
CA ASP A 32 -19.90 26.65 3.57
C ASP A 32 -21.37 26.68 3.12
N GLU A 33 -21.71 25.90 2.11
CA GLU A 33 -23.02 25.89 1.46
C GLU A 33 -23.89 24.70 1.87
N ASP A 34 -23.27 23.55 2.24
CA ASP A 34 -23.97 22.32 2.66
C ASP A 34 -24.26 22.28 4.16
N GLY A 35 -23.79 23.28 4.92
CA GLY A 35 -24.04 23.43 6.34
C GLY A 35 -23.14 22.56 7.25
N THR A 36 -22.15 21.84 6.71
CA THR A 36 -21.27 20.99 7.52
C THR A 36 -20.14 21.75 8.23
N LYS A 37 -19.76 22.94 7.76
CA LYS A 37 -18.62 23.72 8.27
C LYS A 37 -18.56 23.89 9.80
N PRO A 38 -19.67 24.19 10.54
CA PRO A 38 -19.59 24.33 11.99
C PRO A 38 -19.14 23.04 12.69
N ALA A 39 -19.59 21.88 12.21
CA ALA A 39 -19.16 20.58 12.74
C ALA A 39 -17.70 20.31 12.41
N LEU A 40 -17.28 20.54 11.16
CA LEU A 40 -15.88 20.37 10.73
C LEU A 40 -14.93 21.26 11.54
N THR A 41 -15.33 22.50 11.87
CA THR A 41 -14.53 23.42 12.69
C THR A 41 -14.31 22.87 14.09
N LYS A 42 -15.34 22.27 14.73
CA LYS A 42 -15.19 21.65 16.05
C LYS A 42 -14.28 20.42 16.01
N ILE A 43 -14.47 19.57 15.02
CA ILE A 43 -13.62 18.36 14.83
C ILE A 43 -12.18 18.77 14.57
N ALA A 44 -11.94 19.76 13.70
CA ALA A 44 -10.60 20.27 13.45
C ALA A 44 -9.95 20.85 14.73
N GLY A 45 -10.72 21.56 15.54
CA GLY A 45 -10.27 22.07 16.85
C GLY A 45 -9.78 20.95 17.78
N GLU A 46 -10.56 19.88 17.93
CA GLU A 46 -10.17 18.70 18.72
C GLU A 46 -8.94 17.99 18.12
N GLY A 47 -8.94 17.75 16.81
CA GLY A 47 -7.86 17.04 16.15
C GLY A 47 -6.51 17.78 16.17
N LEU A 48 -6.52 19.12 16.01
CA LEU A 48 -5.29 19.92 16.00
C LEU A 48 -4.79 20.30 17.39
N MET A 49 -5.69 20.59 18.34
CA MET A 49 -5.31 21.11 19.66
C MET A 49 -5.15 20.00 20.71
N ASN A 50 -5.79 18.88 20.52
CA ASN A 50 -5.89 17.78 21.49
C ASN A 50 -5.63 16.42 20.84
N SER A 51 -4.76 16.33 19.84
CA SER A 51 -4.46 15.08 19.13
C SER A 51 -3.77 14.07 20.05
N HIS A 52 -4.27 12.84 20.04
CA HIS A 52 -3.62 11.70 20.69
C HIS A 52 -2.93 10.75 19.68
N ALA A 53 -2.91 11.10 18.38
CA ALA A 53 -2.41 10.19 17.36
C ALA A 53 -0.95 9.77 17.62
N PHE A 54 -0.08 10.69 18.09
CA PHE A 54 1.31 10.36 18.36
C PHE A 54 1.46 9.51 19.63
N ASP A 55 0.63 9.72 20.66
CA ASP A 55 0.60 8.86 21.85
C ASP A 55 0.20 7.43 21.47
N TYR A 56 -0.79 7.27 20.57
CA TYR A 56 -1.19 5.96 20.04
C TYR A 56 -0.07 5.31 19.22
N LEU A 57 0.69 6.10 18.44
CA LEU A 57 1.82 5.58 17.69
C LEU A 57 2.94 5.10 18.62
N MET A 58 3.28 5.86 19.66
CA MET A 58 4.23 5.42 20.69
C MET A 58 3.79 4.11 21.34
N GLU A 59 2.51 4.00 21.73
CA GLU A 59 1.99 2.75 22.29
C GLU A 59 2.12 1.57 21.33
N LEU A 60 1.80 1.77 20.05
CA LEU A 60 1.89 0.72 19.02
C LEU A 60 3.34 0.32 18.77
N SER A 61 4.24 1.29 18.59
CA SER A 61 5.66 1.05 18.33
C SER A 61 6.36 0.42 19.52
N ASP A 62 6.24 0.99 20.71
CA ASP A 62 7.01 0.57 21.89
C ASP A 62 6.47 -0.71 22.54
N ASN A 63 5.14 -0.94 22.53
CA ASN A 63 4.53 -2.04 23.25
C ASN A 63 4.16 -3.24 22.38
N VAL A 64 3.97 -3.02 21.07
CA VAL A 64 3.67 -4.08 20.10
C VAL A 64 4.86 -4.28 19.16
N GLY A 65 5.32 -3.22 18.51
CA GLY A 65 6.43 -3.21 17.56
C GLY A 65 6.06 -3.84 16.22
N ALA A 66 7.01 -4.55 15.63
CA ALA A 66 6.85 -5.29 14.38
C ALA A 66 5.70 -6.30 14.47
N ARG A 67 4.85 -6.34 13.44
CA ARG A 67 3.55 -7.04 13.53
C ARG A 67 3.13 -7.71 12.21
N VAL A 68 4.03 -8.53 11.67
CA VAL A 68 3.78 -9.29 10.43
C VAL A 68 2.53 -10.16 10.59
N THR A 69 1.61 -10.07 9.66
CA THR A 69 0.32 -10.79 9.69
C THR A 69 0.51 -12.30 9.91
N GLY A 70 -0.30 -12.85 10.80
CA GLY A 70 -0.24 -14.27 11.18
C GLY A 70 0.80 -14.59 12.27
N THR A 71 1.47 -13.59 12.83
CA THR A 71 2.37 -13.74 13.98
C THR A 71 1.67 -13.43 15.30
N PRO A 72 2.22 -13.87 16.46
CA PRO A 72 1.71 -13.47 17.78
C PRO A 72 1.75 -11.96 18.02
N GLU A 73 2.70 -11.27 17.42
CA GLU A 73 2.83 -9.81 17.49
C GLU A 73 1.70 -9.11 16.72
N ALA A 74 1.30 -9.62 15.56
CA ALA A 74 0.11 -9.15 14.85
C ALA A 74 -1.17 -9.36 15.66
N GLN A 75 -1.29 -10.49 16.39
CA GLN A 75 -2.42 -10.70 17.29
C GLN A 75 -2.45 -9.67 18.44
N LYS A 76 -1.28 -9.33 19.01
CA LYS A 76 -1.21 -8.25 20.02
C LYS A 76 -1.66 -6.91 19.44
N ALA A 77 -1.30 -6.60 18.18
CA ALA A 77 -1.76 -5.38 17.52
C ALA A 77 -3.28 -5.37 17.34
N ILE A 78 -3.88 -6.50 16.94
CA ILE A 78 -5.34 -6.66 16.83
C ILE A 78 -6.00 -6.41 18.20
N ASP A 79 -5.50 -7.04 19.27
CA ASP A 79 -6.02 -6.89 20.62
C ASP A 79 -5.88 -5.44 21.13
N TRP A 80 -4.74 -4.79 20.84
CA TRP A 80 -4.50 -3.38 21.11
C TRP A 80 -5.49 -2.48 20.37
N GLY A 81 -5.70 -2.71 19.07
CA GLY A 81 -6.64 -1.94 18.25
C GLY A 81 -8.07 -2.02 18.78
N ILE A 82 -8.53 -3.23 19.17
CA ILE A 82 -9.84 -3.45 19.81
C ILE A 82 -9.94 -2.65 21.12
N ALA A 83 -8.92 -2.76 21.97
CA ALA A 83 -8.90 -2.05 23.26
C ALA A 83 -8.91 -0.53 23.04
N LYS A 84 -8.13 -0.04 22.07
CA LYS A 84 -8.04 1.39 21.74
C LYS A 84 -9.37 1.92 21.21
N MET A 85 -10.00 1.27 20.24
CA MET A 85 -11.30 1.67 19.69
C MET A 85 -12.38 1.72 20.78
N ARG A 86 -12.38 0.75 21.70
CA ARG A 86 -13.28 0.77 22.88
C ARG A 86 -13.00 1.94 23.80
N SER A 87 -11.74 2.25 24.08
CA SER A 87 -11.35 3.36 24.96
C SER A 87 -11.71 4.73 24.37
N ILE A 88 -11.68 4.88 23.05
CA ILE A 88 -12.17 6.07 22.33
C ILE A 88 -13.69 6.21 22.45
N GLY A 89 -14.42 5.12 22.66
CA GLY A 89 -15.88 5.11 22.79
C GLY A 89 -16.60 4.77 21.49
N LEU A 90 -15.96 4.05 20.58
CA LEU A 90 -16.61 3.54 19.38
C LEU A 90 -17.63 2.45 19.73
N GLU A 91 -18.70 2.40 18.93
CA GLU A 91 -19.73 1.37 18.99
C GLU A 91 -19.33 0.15 18.16
N ASN A 92 -19.96 -1.00 18.37
CA ASN A 92 -19.79 -2.21 17.57
C ASN A 92 -18.33 -2.65 17.38
N VAL A 93 -17.49 -2.53 18.41
CA VAL A 93 -16.06 -2.88 18.32
C VAL A 93 -15.85 -4.38 18.36
N HIS A 94 -15.34 -4.95 17.28
CA HIS A 94 -15.09 -6.39 17.12
C HIS A 94 -13.93 -6.68 16.14
N ALA A 95 -13.54 -7.95 16.06
CA ALA A 95 -12.60 -8.47 15.09
C ALA A 95 -13.35 -9.23 13.98
N GLU A 96 -13.06 -8.92 12.72
CA GLU A 96 -13.54 -9.64 11.54
C GLU A 96 -12.47 -10.61 11.06
N LYS A 97 -12.66 -11.90 11.38
CA LYS A 97 -11.67 -12.94 11.12
C LYS A 97 -11.59 -13.34 9.66
N TRP A 98 -10.38 -13.62 9.22
CA TRP A 98 -10.09 -14.15 7.89
C TRP A 98 -8.87 -15.10 7.94
N GLN A 99 -8.52 -15.75 6.83
CA GLN A 99 -7.44 -16.75 6.78
C GLN A 99 -6.36 -16.31 5.82
N LEU A 100 -5.14 -16.10 6.35
CA LEU A 100 -3.93 -16.01 5.55
C LEU A 100 -3.53 -17.43 5.11
N TRP A 101 -3.16 -17.59 3.85
CA TRP A 101 -2.83 -18.90 3.26
C TRP A 101 -1.69 -19.65 3.97
N ARG A 102 -0.77 -18.94 4.64
CA ARG A 102 0.36 -19.52 5.40
C ARG A 102 1.00 -18.48 6.30
N GLY A 103 1.29 -18.82 7.54
CA GLY A 103 2.12 -18.02 8.43
C GLY A 103 3.60 -18.14 8.10
N TRP A 104 4.33 -17.03 8.25
CA TRP A 104 5.77 -16.95 8.07
C TRP A 104 6.40 -16.08 9.15
N ARG A 105 7.63 -16.40 9.52
CA ARG A 105 8.43 -15.63 10.47
C ARG A 105 9.87 -15.60 10.01
N ARG A 106 10.45 -14.41 9.97
CA ARG A 106 11.86 -14.20 9.73
C ARG A 106 12.68 -14.81 10.86
N GLY A 107 13.77 -15.49 10.47
CA GLY A 107 14.81 -15.92 11.38
C GLY A 107 16.10 -15.16 11.10
N THR A 108 17.23 -15.84 11.22
CA THR A 108 18.55 -15.25 10.96
C THR A 108 18.89 -15.24 9.48
N ALA A 109 19.56 -14.18 9.03
CA ALA A 109 20.17 -14.10 7.71
C ALA A 109 21.61 -13.59 7.83
N ASP A 110 22.58 -14.50 7.63
CA ASP A 110 24.00 -14.18 7.65
C ASP A 110 24.61 -14.43 6.28
N ALA A 111 25.42 -13.49 5.80
CA ALA A 111 26.12 -13.64 4.54
C ALA A 111 27.56 -13.13 4.62
N GLU A 112 28.45 -13.79 3.88
CA GLU A 112 29.87 -13.45 3.83
C GLU A 112 30.38 -13.61 2.38
N LEU A 113 31.05 -12.60 1.85
CA LEU A 113 31.86 -12.71 0.66
C LEU A 113 33.16 -13.44 1.04
N LEU A 114 33.48 -14.56 0.35
CA LEU A 114 34.63 -15.38 0.60
C LEU A 114 35.82 -15.04 -0.30
N SER A 115 35.54 -14.64 -1.53
CA SER A 115 36.53 -14.22 -2.52
C SER A 115 35.91 -13.20 -3.50
N PRO A 116 36.70 -12.25 -4.07
CA PRO A 116 38.16 -12.14 -4.01
C PRO A 116 38.71 -11.59 -2.68
N ILE A 117 37.90 -10.92 -1.88
CA ILE A 117 38.22 -10.45 -0.52
C ILE A 117 37.17 -10.97 0.44
N ARG A 118 37.55 -11.17 1.69
CA ARG A 118 36.64 -11.72 2.70
C ARG A 118 36.05 -10.60 3.57
N HIS A 119 34.72 -10.50 3.62
CA HIS A 119 34.03 -9.61 4.54
C HIS A 119 32.52 -9.97 4.66
N LYS A 120 31.87 -9.47 5.71
CA LYS A 120 30.44 -9.65 5.94
C LYS A 120 29.65 -8.89 4.87
N LEU A 121 28.57 -9.50 4.38
CA LEU A 121 27.53 -8.87 3.55
C LEU A 121 26.30 -8.62 4.41
N HIS A 122 25.63 -7.47 4.20
CA HIS A 122 24.42 -7.09 4.93
C HIS A 122 23.19 -7.53 4.15
N VAL A 123 22.44 -8.47 4.73
CA VAL A 123 21.29 -9.10 4.08
C VAL A 123 20.16 -9.34 5.07
N ASP A 124 18.91 -9.31 4.56
CA ASP A 124 17.72 -9.78 5.25
C ASP A 124 16.89 -10.66 4.31
N ALA A 125 16.19 -11.66 4.87
CA ALA A 125 15.33 -12.52 4.08
C ALA A 125 14.12 -11.74 3.55
N MET A 126 13.67 -12.07 2.35
CA MET A 126 12.38 -11.63 1.82
C MET A 126 11.25 -12.47 2.42
N GLY A 127 10.08 -11.87 2.56
CA GLY A 127 8.91 -12.54 3.11
C GLY A 127 8.49 -13.78 2.32
N TRP A 128 8.01 -14.80 3.01
CA TRP A 128 7.52 -16.07 2.46
C TRP A 128 8.52 -16.79 1.55
N THR A 129 9.81 -16.64 1.84
CA THR A 129 10.89 -17.36 1.17
C THR A 129 11.48 -18.47 2.04
N GLY A 130 12.13 -19.44 1.41
CA GLY A 130 12.68 -20.61 2.07
C GLY A 130 13.92 -20.32 2.93
N SER A 131 14.46 -21.40 3.50
CA SER A 131 15.70 -21.40 4.28
C SER A 131 16.81 -22.12 3.50
N THR A 132 18.06 -21.79 3.81
CA THR A 132 19.22 -22.62 3.42
C THR A 132 19.28 -23.89 4.28
N LEU A 133 20.23 -24.78 4.01
CA LEU A 133 20.62 -25.79 4.99
C LEU A 133 21.06 -25.11 6.30
N ALA A 134 20.85 -25.75 7.43
CA ALA A 134 21.23 -25.22 8.74
C ALA A 134 22.73 -24.87 8.86
N THR A 135 23.57 -25.54 8.07
CA THR A 135 25.01 -25.27 7.96
C THR A 135 25.34 -24.11 7.00
N GLY A 136 24.32 -23.54 6.37
CA GLY A 136 24.47 -22.57 5.28
C GLY A 136 24.83 -23.23 3.94
N VAL A 137 24.98 -22.41 2.92
CA VAL A 137 25.37 -22.79 1.56
C VAL A 137 26.47 -21.88 1.05
N GLU A 138 27.37 -22.45 0.23
CA GLU A 138 28.45 -21.69 -0.42
C GLU A 138 28.39 -21.89 -1.93
N GLY A 139 28.56 -20.81 -2.68
CA GLY A 139 28.50 -20.86 -4.14
C GLY A 139 29.21 -19.69 -4.81
N GLU A 140 29.40 -19.85 -6.11
CA GLU A 140 29.77 -18.75 -7.01
C GLU A 140 28.57 -17.86 -7.21
N VAL A 141 28.78 -16.53 -7.17
CA VAL A 141 27.76 -15.53 -7.48
C VAL A 141 27.73 -15.31 -8.99
N VAL A 142 26.53 -15.44 -9.58
CA VAL A 142 26.30 -15.21 -11.02
C VAL A 142 25.14 -14.25 -11.19
N ALA A 143 25.27 -13.32 -12.12
CA ALA A 143 24.22 -12.36 -12.41
C ALA A 143 23.09 -12.94 -13.28
N MET A 144 21.89 -12.43 -13.07
CA MET A 144 20.74 -12.52 -13.98
C MET A 144 20.10 -11.15 -14.18
N ASN A 145 19.55 -10.91 -15.36
CA ASN A 145 18.92 -9.62 -15.64
C ASN A 145 17.41 -9.68 -15.47
N LEU A 146 16.89 -8.91 -14.50
CA LEU A 146 15.46 -8.80 -14.20
C LEU A 146 14.63 -8.36 -15.42
N PHE A 147 15.20 -7.57 -16.32
CA PHE A 147 14.50 -7.08 -17.52
C PHE A 147 14.50 -8.08 -18.68
N ASP A 148 15.12 -9.26 -18.51
CA ASP A 148 15.15 -10.34 -19.51
C ASP A 148 14.71 -11.69 -18.92
N LEU A 149 13.74 -11.68 -18.00
CA LEU A 149 13.25 -12.84 -17.24
C LEU A 149 12.85 -14.02 -18.11
N GLU A 150 12.32 -13.78 -19.31
CA GLU A 150 11.94 -14.85 -20.22
C GLU A 150 13.15 -15.68 -20.66
N ASN A 151 14.25 -15.01 -21.03
CA ASN A 151 15.50 -15.66 -21.41
C ASN A 151 16.18 -16.30 -20.19
N GLU A 152 16.19 -15.62 -19.05
CA GLU A 152 16.76 -16.14 -17.81
C GLU A 152 16.03 -17.40 -17.35
N THR A 153 14.72 -17.47 -17.47
CA THR A 153 13.91 -18.65 -17.12
C THR A 153 14.18 -19.81 -18.09
N LYS A 154 14.33 -19.56 -19.39
CA LYS A 154 14.71 -20.59 -20.37
C LYS A 154 16.10 -21.19 -20.08
N ASN A 155 17.00 -20.39 -19.55
CA ASN A 155 18.40 -20.77 -19.27
C ASN A 155 18.64 -21.10 -17.77
N VAL A 156 17.60 -21.31 -17.00
CA VAL A 156 17.66 -21.49 -15.53
C VAL A 156 18.57 -22.64 -15.07
N ALA A 157 18.76 -23.66 -15.91
CA ALA A 157 19.63 -24.81 -15.60
C ALA A 157 21.10 -24.41 -15.27
N ARG A 158 21.58 -23.27 -15.81
CA ARG A 158 22.92 -22.73 -15.50
C ARG A 158 23.08 -22.30 -14.05
N LEU A 159 21.98 -22.10 -13.34
CA LEU A 159 21.95 -21.60 -11.96
C LEU A 159 22.13 -22.69 -10.92
N LYS A 160 22.20 -23.97 -11.31
CA LYS A 160 22.40 -25.08 -10.39
C LYS A 160 23.67 -24.89 -9.54
N GLY A 161 23.53 -24.89 -8.23
CA GLY A 161 24.65 -24.72 -7.29
C GLY A 161 25.21 -23.27 -7.26
N LYS A 162 24.49 -22.32 -7.79
CA LYS A 162 24.90 -20.90 -7.83
C LYS A 162 24.10 -20.05 -6.86
N ILE A 163 24.70 -18.94 -6.45
CA ILE A 163 24.05 -17.81 -5.81
C ILE A 163 23.72 -16.82 -6.92
N VAL A 164 22.47 -16.41 -7.03
CA VAL A 164 21.96 -15.61 -8.15
C VAL A 164 21.84 -14.15 -7.73
N LEU A 165 22.59 -13.27 -8.36
CA LEU A 165 22.50 -11.83 -8.18
C LEU A 165 21.54 -11.24 -9.23
N VAL A 166 20.46 -10.63 -8.77
CA VAL A 166 19.49 -9.96 -9.65
C VAL A 166 19.97 -8.56 -9.98
N GLU A 167 20.15 -8.29 -11.26
CA GLU A 167 20.55 -6.98 -11.79
C GLU A 167 19.45 -6.38 -12.66
N THR A 168 19.44 -5.06 -12.79
CA THR A 168 18.55 -4.31 -13.68
C THR A 168 19.35 -3.62 -14.77
N LYS A 169 19.69 -4.34 -15.84
CA LYS A 169 20.48 -3.80 -16.98
C LYS A 169 19.59 -3.45 -18.17
N GLY A 170 19.72 -2.23 -18.65
CA GLY A 170 18.92 -1.72 -19.78
C GLY A 170 17.59 -1.12 -19.34
N SER A 171 16.62 -1.11 -20.23
CA SER A 171 15.26 -0.62 -19.96
C SER A 171 14.27 -1.79 -19.95
N PRO A 172 13.28 -1.77 -19.07
CA PRO A 172 12.26 -2.80 -19.04
C PRO A 172 11.46 -2.76 -20.35
N LYS A 173 11.31 -3.93 -20.99
CA LYS A 173 10.49 -4.10 -22.21
C LYS A 173 8.99 -4.19 -21.90
N LYS A 174 8.63 -4.36 -20.62
CA LYS A 174 7.28 -4.49 -20.09
C LYS A 174 7.16 -3.60 -18.87
N GLY A 175 5.93 -3.26 -18.45
CA GLY A 175 5.70 -2.54 -17.21
C GLY A 175 6.32 -3.27 -16.01
N LEU A 176 6.83 -2.54 -15.03
CA LEU A 176 7.49 -3.10 -13.84
C LEU A 176 6.59 -4.09 -13.11
N GLN A 177 5.30 -3.83 -13.02
CA GLN A 177 4.31 -4.70 -12.37
C GLN A 177 4.24 -6.10 -13.02
N LEU A 178 4.33 -6.19 -14.36
CA LEU A 178 4.40 -7.47 -15.07
C LEU A 178 5.72 -8.19 -14.84
N ILE A 179 6.80 -7.44 -14.65
CA ILE A 179 8.11 -8.01 -14.32
C ILE A 179 8.06 -8.67 -12.94
N PHE A 180 7.44 -8.03 -11.95
CA PHE A 180 7.27 -8.62 -10.60
C PHE A 180 6.45 -9.92 -10.64
N ALA A 181 5.34 -9.96 -11.39
CA ALA A 181 4.57 -11.19 -11.54
C ALA A 181 5.39 -12.32 -12.18
N GLN A 182 6.19 -12.02 -13.22
CA GLN A 182 7.07 -12.99 -13.89
C GLN A 182 8.27 -13.40 -13.01
N PHE A 183 8.71 -12.53 -12.11
CA PHE A 183 9.81 -12.83 -11.20
C PHE A 183 9.45 -13.98 -10.26
N GLY A 184 8.22 -14.08 -9.80
CA GLY A 184 7.75 -15.23 -9.03
C GLY A 184 7.89 -16.56 -9.78
N ASP A 185 7.58 -16.60 -11.07
CA ASP A 185 7.77 -17.80 -11.91
C ASP A 185 9.26 -18.15 -12.08
N PHE A 186 10.11 -17.15 -12.27
CA PHE A 186 11.55 -17.33 -12.29
C PHE A 186 12.07 -17.93 -10.97
N LEU A 187 11.64 -17.41 -9.82
CA LEU A 187 12.05 -17.93 -8.50
C LEU A 187 11.68 -19.41 -8.32
N ARG A 188 10.47 -19.80 -8.72
CA ARG A 188 10.04 -21.21 -8.71
C ARG A 188 10.91 -22.08 -9.62
N ALA A 189 11.23 -21.57 -10.81
CA ALA A 189 12.10 -22.28 -11.75
C ALA A 189 13.55 -22.39 -11.25
N ALA A 190 14.11 -21.32 -10.68
CA ALA A 190 15.45 -21.28 -10.12
C ALA A 190 15.61 -22.24 -8.93
N GLY A 191 14.60 -22.29 -8.05
CA GLY A 191 14.57 -23.24 -6.94
C GLY A 191 14.56 -24.69 -7.43
N LYS A 192 13.70 -25.02 -8.42
CA LYS A 192 13.64 -26.36 -9.04
C LYS A 192 14.96 -26.75 -9.75
N ALA A 193 15.64 -25.77 -10.35
CA ALA A 193 16.92 -25.98 -11.01
C ALA A 193 18.08 -26.20 -10.02
N GLY A 194 17.87 -25.90 -8.73
CA GLY A 194 18.88 -26.07 -7.67
C GLY A 194 19.79 -24.87 -7.50
N ALA A 195 19.33 -23.65 -7.79
CA ALA A 195 19.96 -22.43 -7.32
C ALA A 195 19.96 -22.41 -5.77
N LEU A 196 21.02 -21.85 -5.16
CA LEU A 196 21.22 -21.92 -3.72
C LEU A 196 20.50 -20.80 -2.97
N VAL A 197 20.64 -19.57 -3.47
CA VAL A 197 20.06 -18.33 -2.92
C VAL A 197 19.86 -17.38 -4.09
N VAL A 198 18.82 -16.54 -4.02
CA VAL A 198 18.64 -15.38 -4.90
C VAL A 198 18.86 -14.12 -4.07
N ILE A 199 19.75 -13.25 -4.54
CA ILE A 199 19.95 -11.90 -4.03
C ILE A 199 19.13 -10.98 -4.90
N GLY A 200 18.01 -10.49 -4.40
CA GLY A 200 17.11 -9.65 -5.17
C GLY A 200 15.77 -9.53 -4.45
N GLY A 201 15.18 -8.39 -4.53
CA GLY A 201 13.94 -8.06 -3.86
C GLY A 201 13.73 -6.56 -4.00
N GLN A 202 13.08 -5.93 -3.05
CA GLN A 202 12.91 -4.48 -3.04
C GLN A 202 14.20 -3.70 -2.71
N GLY A 203 15.31 -4.39 -2.49
CA GLY A 203 16.62 -3.83 -2.10
C GLY A 203 17.30 -2.93 -3.11
N GLY A 204 16.61 -2.59 -4.19
CA GLY A 204 17.06 -1.59 -5.16
C GLY A 204 16.84 -0.14 -4.72
N SER A 205 16.58 0.13 -3.46
CA SER A 205 16.55 1.49 -3.00
C SER A 205 17.94 2.07 -3.27
N LYS A 206 18.01 3.06 -4.13
CA LYS A 206 19.20 3.85 -4.42
C LYS A 206 19.62 4.73 -3.24
N ALA A 207 19.34 4.27 -2.04
CA ALA A 207 19.72 4.87 -0.79
C ALA A 207 21.17 4.47 -0.44
N SER A 208 22.08 4.63 -1.41
CA SER A 208 23.50 4.40 -1.18
C SER A 208 23.99 5.25 0.00
N GLY A 209 24.85 4.67 0.82
CA GLY A 209 25.42 5.33 1.99
C GLY A 209 24.64 5.09 3.30
N LEU A 210 23.56 4.32 3.32
CA LEU A 210 22.75 4.06 4.51
C LEU A 210 22.84 2.61 5.03
N ASN A 211 23.43 1.69 4.27
CA ASN A 211 23.49 0.26 4.59
C ASN A 211 22.13 -0.34 4.99
N LEU A 212 21.06 0.09 4.36
CA LEU A 212 19.71 -0.39 4.60
C LEU A 212 19.37 -1.56 3.68
N THR A 213 18.77 -2.60 4.24
CA THR A 213 18.04 -3.63 3.53
C THR A 213 16.55 -3.27 3.53
N HIS A 214 15.84 -3.69 2.50
CA HIS A 214 14.39 -3.54 2.39
C HIS A 214 13.78 -4.93 2.19
N THR A 215 12.83 -5.28 3.02
CA THR A 215 12.10 -6.54 2.89
C THR A 215 10.85 -6.37 2.03
N GLY A 216 9.97 -7.32 2.02
CA GLY A 216 8.70 -7.30 1.30
C GLY A 216 8.31 -8.69 0.84
N ILE A 217 7.13 -8.78 0.21
CA ILE A 217 6.67 -9.99 -0.47
C ILE A 217 7.05 -9.94 -1.95
N LEU A 218 7.23 -11.09 -2.57
CA LEU A 218 7.65 -11.21 -3.98
C LEU A 218 6.50 -11.62 -4.92
N GLY A 219 5.28 -11.32 -4.53
CA GLY A 219 4.05 -11.59 -5.26
C GLY A 219 2.93 -12.03 -4.31
N PHE A 220 1.70 -11.71 -4.64
CA PHE A 220 0.52 -12.14 -3.90
C PHE A 220 0.42 -13.67 -3.95
N ASP A 221 0.03 -14.32 -2.87
CA ASP A 221 0.03 -15.79 -2.70
C ASP A 221 1.42 -16.47 -2.91
N ALA A 222 2.50 -15.72 -2.83
CA ALA A 222 3.83 -16.21 -3.15
C ALA A 222 4.46 -16.97 -1.97
N ASP A 223 4.71 -18.26 -2.18
CA ASP A 223 5.43 -19.13 -1.26
C ASP A 223 6.60 -19.78 -2.01
N PHE A 224 7.81 -19.36 -1.70
CA PHE A 224 9.00 -19.81 -2.40
C PHE A 224 9.85 -20.72 -1.52
N SER A 225 10.15 -21.92 -2.02
CA SER A 225 11.08 -22.85 -1.34
C SER A 225 12.53 -22.42 -1.39
N ILE A 226 12.89 -21.54 -2.34
CA ILE A 226 14.25 -20.99 -2.45
C ILE A 226 14.41 -19.81 -1.49
N PRO A 227 15.54 -19.71 -0.77
CA PRO A 227 15.86 -18.52 -0.02
C PRO A 227 16.06 -17.32 -0.97
N VAL A 228 15.37 -16.21 -0.68
CA VAL A 228 15.60 -14.93 -1.35
C VAL A 228 15.94 -13.90 -0.29
N VAL A 229 17.00 -13.14 -0.54
CA VAL A 229 17.44 -12.08 0.37
C VAL A 229 17.49 -10.74 -0.33
N SER A 230 17.11 -9.71 0.39
CA SER A 230 17.50 -8.34 0.11
C SER A 230 18.94 -8.12 0.59
N MET A 231 19.67 -7.27 -0.10
CA MET A 231 21.06 -6.88 0.24
C MET A 231 21.16 -5.36 0.21
N THR A 232 22.05 -4.78 1.03
CA THR A 232 22.32 -3.36 0.95
C THR A 232 22.82 -2.95 -0.43
N ALA A 233 22.46 -1.76 -0.87
CA ALA A 233 22.86 -1.25 -2.20
C ALA A 233 24.39 -1.20 -2.35
N GLU A 234 25.13 -0.96 -1.26
CA GLU A 234 26.58 -0.91 -1.21
C GLU A 234 27.21 -2.28 -1.51
N ASP A 235 26.74 -3.32 -0.82
CA ASP A 235 27.25 -4.69 -1.00
C ASP A 235 26.83 -5.24 -2.38
N GLN A 236 25.58 -5.00 -2.78
CA GLN A 236 25.08 -5.41 -4.09
C GLN A 236 25.92 -4.80 -5.22
N SER A 237 26.15 -3.48 -5.17
CA SER A 237 26.96 -2.77 -6.19
C SER A 237 28.41 -3.28 -6.24
N GLN A 238 28.94 -3.75 -5.11
CA GLN A 238 30.27 -4.38 -5.11
C GLN A 238 30.27 -5.71 -5.85
N LEU A 239 29.26 -6.56 -5.60
CA LEU A 239 29.13 -7.84 -6.30
C LEU A 239 28.92 -7.62 -7.81
N GLU A 240 28.08 -6.65 -8.20
CA GLU A 240 27.86 -6.27 -9.58
C GLU A 240 29.16 -5.88 -10.28
N ARG A 241 29.99 -5.03 -9.65
CA ARG A 241 31.29 -4.65 -10.21
C ARG A 241 32.24 -5.84 -10.37
N TYR A 242 32.23 -6.81 -9.46
CA TYR A 242 33.05 -8.03 -9.62
C TYR A 242 32.59 -8.87 -10.80
N VAL A 243 31.27 -9.09 -10.92
CA VAL A 243 30.70 -9.89 -12.01
C VAL A 243 30.97 -9.21 -13.37
N ASP A 244 30.78 -7.90 -13.45
CA ASP A 244 31.02 -7.11 -14.67
C ASP A 244 32.51 -7.10 -15.09
N ALA A 245 33.41 -7.15 -14.13
CA ALA A 245 34.86 -7.27 -14.39
C ALA A 245 35.30 -8.71 -14.73
N GLY A 246 34.37 -9.67 -14.84
CA GLY A 246 34.67 -11.07 -15.10
C GLY A 246 35.28 -11.82 -13.92
N VAL A 247 35.31 -11.22 -12.73
CA VAL A 247 35.67 -11.91 -11.47
C VAL A 247 34.54 -12.88 -11.15
N ARG A 248 34.86 -14.01 -10.53
CA ARG A 248 33.90 -15.01 -10.04
C ARG A 248 33.81 -14.95 -8.53
N PRO A 249 33.04 -14.04 -7.94
CA PRO A 249 32.96 -13.95 -6.50
C PRO A 249 32.30 -15.20 -5.92
N ARG A 250 32.79 -15.62 -4.74
CA ARG A 250 32.18 -16.71 -3.98
C ARG A 250 31.68 -16.16 -2.66
N ALA A 251 30.48 -16.57 -2.29
CA ALA A 251 29.87 -16.16 -1.04
C ALA A 251 29.25 -17.34 -0.30
N ARG A 252 29.04 -17.16 1.00
CA ARG A 252 28.34 -18.06 1.89
C ARG A 252 27.10 -17.35 2.40
N PHE A 253 25.98 -18.08 2.47
CA PHE A 253 24.71 -17.61 3.04
C PHE A 253 24.20 -18.64 4.05
N ASN A 254 23.67 -18.15 5.16
CA ASN A 254 22.89 -18.92 6.12
C ASN A 254 21.61 -18.16 6.44
N VAL A 255 20.51 -18.60 5.87
CA VAL A 255 19.19 -18.00 6.02
C VAL A 255 18.27 -19.01 6.66
N GLN A 256 17.65 -18.65 7.79
CA GLN A 256 16.75 -19.52 8.55
C GLN A 256 15.44 -18.80 8.79
N ASN A 257 14.39 -19.24 8.13
CA ASN A 257 13.02 -18.75 8.32
C ASN A 257 12.13 -19.87 8.86
N THR A 258 11.00 -19.55 9.41
CA THR A 258 10.00 -20.54 9.82
C THR A 258 8.67 -20.25 9.15
N SER A 259 7.93 -21.30 8.82
CA SER A 259 6.61 -21.20 8.21
C SER A 259 5.67 -22.22 8.82
N THR A 260 4.38 -21.92 8.85
CA THR A 260 3.36 -22.90 9.25
C THR A 260 3.08 -23.92 8.14
N ASN A 261 2.49 -25.04 8.49
CA ASN A 261 2.10 -26.08 7.53
C ASN A 261 0.70 -25.85 6.94
N GLY A 262 0.19 -24.64 6.95
CA GLY A 262 -1.15 -24.34 6.43
C GLY A 262 -1.59 -22.94 6.85
N PRO A 263 -2.87 -22.62 6.57
CA PRO A 263 -3.42 -21.30 6.86
C PRO A 263 -3.32 -20.92 8.33
N VAL A 264 -3.22 -19.63 8.58
CA VAL A 264 -3.27 -19.01 9.91
C VAL A 264 -4.38 -17.97 9.95
N GLU A 265 -5.05 -17.86 11.10
CA GLU A 265 -6.09 -16.86 11.28
C GLU A 265 -5.48 -15.48 11.51
N SER A 266 -6.09 -14.45 10.91
CA SER A 266 -5.89 -13.04 11.21
C SER A 266 -7.26 -12.36 11.31
N ALA A 267 -7.30 -11.06 11.58
CA ALA A 267 -8.55 -10.31 11.62
C ALA A 267 -8.33 -8.81 11.36
N ASN A 268 -9.30 -8.19 10.70
CA ASN A 268 -9.45 -6.74 10.71
C ASN A 268 -10.08 -6.31 12.04
N VAL A 269 -9.71 -5.13 12.53
CA VAL A 269 -10.35 -4.53 13.71
C VAL A 269 -11.36 -3.49 13.25
N VAL A 270 -12.60 -3.62 13.67
CA VAL A 270 -13.71 -2.76 13.24
C VAL A 270 -14.33 -2.05 14.46
N GLY A 271 -14.66 -0.76 14.28
CA GLY A 271 -15.44 0.03 15.24
C GLY A 271 -16.21 1.14 14.53
N GLU A 272 -17.29 1.63 15.10
CA GLU A 272 -18.21 2.54 14.41
C GLU A 272 -18.55 3.78 15.24
N ILE A 273 -18.78 4.89 14.53
CA ILE A 273 -19.61 6.00 14.98
C ILE A 273 -20.91 5.89 14.20
N ARG A 274 -21.98 5.44 14.88
CA ARG A 274 -23.27 5.18 14.24
C ARG A 274 -23.93 6.47 13.75
N GLY A 275 -24.43 6.45 12.54
CA GLY A 275 -25.16 7.55 11.91
C GLY A 275 -26.48 7.86 12.60
N ARG A 276 -26.84 9.16 12.68
CA ARG A 276 -28.07 9.64 13.33
C ARG A 276 -29.33 9.58 12.45
N GLU A 277 -29.17 9.52 11.11
CA GLU A 277 -30.29 9.56 10.16
C GLU A 277 -30.39 8.32 9.28
N SER A 278 -29.27 7.91 8.66
CA SER A 278 -29.21 6.74 7.76
C SER A 278 -28.07 5.83 8.20
N PRO A 279 -28.19 5.16 9.36
CA PRO A 279 -27.10 4.36 9.92
C PRO A 279 -26.72 3.12 9.10
N GLU A 280 -27.57 2.71 8.16
CA GLU A 280 -27.32 1.64 7.19
C GLU A 280 -26.32 2.04 6.10
N LEU A 281 -26.14 3.34 5.84
CA LEU A 281 -25.17 3.85 4.88
C LEU A 281 -23.83 4.04 5.59
N VAL A 282 -22.78 3.43 5.04
CA VAL A 282 -21.48 3.31 5.70
C VAL A 282 -20.37 3.94 4.85
N LEU A 283 -19.58 4.82 5.47
CA LEU A 283 -18.27 5.20 4.97
C LEU A 283 -17.21 4.41 5.76
N VAL A 284 -16.29 3.76 5.06
CA VAL A 284 -15.13 3.13 5.69
C VAL A 284 -14.00 4.15 5.81
N VAL A 285 -13.30 4.15 6.94
CA VAL A 285 -12.06 4.90 7.16
C VAL A 285 -11.04 3.89 7.64
N GLY A 286 -10.00 3.66 6.84
CA GLY A 286 -9.10 2.56 7.06
C GLY A 286 -7.62 2.87 6.87
N ALA A 287 -6.81 1.97 7.38
CA ALA A 287 -5.38 1.83 7.13
C ALA A 287 -4.97 0.42 7.56
N HIS A 288 -3.87 -0.10 7.04
CA HIS A 288 -3.42 -1.39 7.52
C HIS A 288 -2.70 -1.28 8.88
N LEU A 289 -2.90 -2.30 9.68
CA LEU A 289 -2.34 -2.44 11.02
C LEU A 289 -1.06 -3.26 11.02
N ASP A 290 -0.94 -4.23 10.13
CA ASP A 290 0.26 -5.04 10.00
C ASP A 290 1.46 -4.22 9.50
N SER A 291 2.63 -4.77 9.63
CA SER A 291 3.89 -4.16 9.19
C SER A 291 4.94 -5.24 8.95
N TRP A 292 6.01 -4.89 8.26
CA TRP A 292 7.22 -5.71 8.26
C TRP A 292 7.96 -5.67 9.59
N ASP A 293 8.99 -6.52 9.72
CA ASP A 293 9.63 -6.88 10.99
C ASP A 293 11.11 -6.48 11.08
N LEU A 294 11.58 -5.60 10.19
CA LEU A 294 12.92 -5.03 10.31
C LEU A 294 12.98 -3.87 11.29
N SER A 295 11.81 -3.26 11.61
CA SER A 295 11.65 -2.21 12.62
C SER A 295 10.25 -2.28 13.24
N GLU A 296 9.80 -1.20 13.91
CA GLU A 296 8.50 -1.14 14.58
C GLU A 296 7.31 -0.93 13.64
N GLY A 297 7.54 -0.66 12.34
CA GLY A 297 6.47 -0.33 11.40
C GLY A 297 5.77 0.99 11.73
N ALA A 298 6.54 2.02 12.10
CA ALA A 298 5.98 3.28 12.54
C ALA A 298 5.42 4.10 11.37
N THR A 299 6.12 4.12 10.23
CA THR A 299 5.70 4.85 9.03
C THR A 299 4.87 4.00 8.08
N ASP A 300 5.06 2.67 8.12
CA ASP A 300 4.41 1.68 7.27
C ASP A 300 3.77 0.55 8.10
N ASN A 301 2.49 0.63 8.47
CA ASN A 301 1.64 1.80 8.37
C ASN A 301 1.09 2.18 9.76
N GLY A 302 2.00 2.34 10.73
CA GLY A 302 1.66 2.86 12.06
C GLY A 302 0.99 4.23 11.96
N THR A 303 1.55 5.16 11.14
CA THR A 303 0.99 6.51 10.94
C THR A 303 -0.43 6.47 10.39
N GLY A 304 -0.75 5.61 9.43
CA GLY A 304 -2.11 5.45 8.92
C GLY A 304 -3.06 4.87 9.98
N SER A 305 -2.67 3.76 10.62
CA SER A 305 -3.47 3.11 11.67
C SER A 305 -3.82 4.06 12.81
N VAL A 306 -2.87 4.85 13.31
CA VAL A 306 -3.16 5.82 14.39
C VAL A 306 -3.85 7.09 13.88
N SER A 307 -3.74 7.42 12.57
CA SER A 307 -4.56 8.49 11.97
C SER A 307 -6.03 8.10 11.94
N VAL A 308 -6.36 6.83 11.66
CA VAL A 308 -7.72 6.27 11.75
C VAL A 308 -8.26 6.41 13.19
N LEU A 309 -7.47 6.02 14.19
CA LEU A 309 -7.85 6.13 15.60
C LEU A 309 -7.94 7.59 16.06
N GLY A 310 -7.00 8.44 15.65
CA GLY A 310 -7.01 9.88 15.96
C GLY A 310 -8.18 10.62 15.31
N ALA A 311 -8.58 10.20 14.11
CA ALA A 311 -9.77 10.73 13.44
C ALA A 311 -11.04 10.34 14.21
N ALA A 312 -11.16 9.09 14.63
CA ALA A 312 -12.27 8.62 15.44
C ALA A 312 -12.36 9.39 16.78
N ASP A 313 -11.22 9.54 17.48
CA ASP A 313 -11.11 10.25 18.74
C ASP A 313 -11.53 11.74 18.61
N ALA A 314 -11.04 12.43 17.59
CA ALA A 314 -11.41 13.82 17.34
C ALA A 314 -12.91 13.98 17.06
N ILE A 315 -13.54 13.09 16.30
CA ILE A 315 -14.98 13.13 16.04
C ILE A 315 -15.77 12.87 17.32
N VAL A 316 -15.42 11.84 18.09
CA VAL A 316 -16.10 11.51 19.37
C VAL A 316 -16.01 12.66 20.36
N ARG A 317 -14.81 13.23 20.57
CA ARG A 317 -14.60 14.34 21.51
C ARG A 317 -15.29 15.64 21.09
N SER A 318 -15.42 15.87 19.79
CA SER A 318 -16.18 17.02 19.29
C SER A 318 -17.67 16.97 19.65
N GLY A 319 -18.18 15.79 20.02
CA GLY A 319 -19.60 15.55 20.27
C GLY A 319 -20.46 15.57 19.02
N MET A 320 -19.85 15.60 17.83
CA MET A 320 -20.58 15.61 16.56
C MET A 320 -20.98 14.20 16.17
N LYS A 321 -22.21 14.03 15.67
CA LYS A 321 -22.70 12.76 15.13
C LYS A 321 -23.02 12.91 13.65
N PRO A 322 -22.41 12.08 12.75
CA PRO A 322 -22.67 12.16 11.33
C PRO A 322 -24.09 11.66 10.98
N ARG A 323 -24.62 12.02 9.81
CA ARG A 323 -25.90 11.47 9.32
C ARG A 323 -25.83 9.98 9.05
N ARG A 324 -24.71 9.52 8.49
CA ARG A 324 -24.43 8.14 8.11
C ARG A 324 -23.34 7.57 8.99
N THR A 325 -23.24 6.26 9.07
CA THR A 325 -22.21 5.58 9.88
C THR A 325 -20.82 5.80 9.28
N ILE A 326 -19.86 6.12 10.15
CA ILE A 326 -18.43 6.03 9.83
C ILE A 326 -17.90 4.77 10.51
N ARG A 327 -17.41 3.84 9.72
CA ARG A 327 -16.80 2.58 10.16
C ARG A 327 -15.29 2.71 10.05
N PHE A 328 -14.61 2.65 11.18
CA PHE A 328 -13.16 2.67 11.28
C PHE A 328 -12.64 1.25 11.22
N VAL A 329 -11.70 0.99 10.33
CA VAL A 329 -11.14 -0.35 10.10
C VAL A 329 -9.62 -0.29 10.14
N LEU A 330 -9.01 -1.11 11.00
CA LEU A 330 -7.59 -1.40 10.92
C LEU A 330 -7.47 -2.74 10.18
N PHE A 331 -7.04 -2.69 8.93
CA PHE A 331 -6.86 -3.87 8.09
C PHE A 331 -5.62 -4.65 8.52
N THR A 332 -5.57 -5.94 8.22
CA THR A 332 -4.37 -6.76 8.35
C THR A 332 -4.15 -7.55 7.07
N GLY A 333 -2.90 -7.88 6.75
CA GLY A 333 -2.59 -8.60 5.53
C GLY A 333 -2.51 -7.73 4.27
N GLU A 334 -2.35 -6.44 4.44
CA GLU A 334 -2.05 -5.52 3.35
C GLU A 334 -0.72 -5.92 2.70
N GLU A 335 0.31 -6.08 3.50
CA GLU A 335 1.69 -6.42 3.15
C GLU A 335 1.82 -7.79 2.45
N GLN A 336 0.79 -8.63 2.53
CA GLN A 336 0.74 -9.93 1.86
C GLN A 336 -0.09 -9.92 0.58
N GLY A 337 -0.71 -8.79 0.26
CA GLY A 337 -1.48 -8.59 -0.96
C GLY A 337 -2.91 -8.13 -0.75
N LEU A 338 -3.14 -7.24 0.21
CA LEU A 338 -4.43 -6.62 0.52
C LEU A 338 -5.46 -7.66 1.04
N ASP A 339 -4.99 -8.75 1.66
CA ASP A 339 -5.84 -9.89 2.02
C ASP A 339 -6.99 -9.49 2.96
N GLY A 340 -6.74 -8.58 3.92
CA GLY A 340 -7.74 -8.12 4.87
C GLY A 340 -8.81 -7.24 4.24
N SER A 341 -8.46 -6.32 3.36
CA SER A 341 -9.44 -5.47 2.67
C SER A 341 -10.23 -6.26 1.61
N PHE A 342 -9.62 -7.24 0.92
CA PHE A 342 -10.37 -8.20 0.10
C PHE A 342 -11.32 -9.06 0.94
N ALA A 343 -10.89 -9.51 2.12
CA ALA A 343 -11.75 -10.25 3.04
C ALA A 343 -12.93 -9.41 3.53
N TYR A 344 -12.71 -8.11 3.83
CA TYR A 344 -13.76 -7.16 4.17
C TYR A 344 -14.80 -7.05 3.06
N ILE A 345 -14.39 -6.78 1.82
CA ILE A 345 -15.30 -6.68 0.66
C ILE A 345 -16.14 -7.96 0.52
N LYS A 346 -15.52 -9.13 0.66
CA LYS A 346 -16.21 -10.41 0.56
C LYS A 346 -17.21 -10.65 1.70
N GLN A 347 -16.85 -10.31 2.93
CA GLN A 347 -17.73 -10.48 4.10
C GLN A 347 -18.93 -9.55 4.07
N HIS A 348 -18.77 -8.35 3.50
CA HIS A 348 -19.80 -7.32 3.36
C HIS A 348 -20.42 -7.25 1.96
N GLU A 349 -20.26 -8.28 1.12
CA GLU A 349 -20.72 -8.26 -0.29
C GLU A 349 -22.20 -7.87 -0.42
N SER A 350 -23.06 -8.38 0.46
CA SER A 350 -24.49 -8.05 0.47
C SER A 350 -24.79 -6.60 0.91
N GLU A 351 -23.85 -5.92 1.54
CA GLU A 351 -23.98 -4.55 2.05
C GLU A 351 -23.28 -3.52 1.16
N MET A 352 -22.53 -3.94 0.13
CA MET A 352 -21.75 -3.02 -0.72
C MET A 352 -22.62 -1.92 -1.35
N ALA A 353 -23.90 -2.22 -1.65
CA ALA A 353 -24.84 -1.20 -2.13
C ALA A 353 -25.05 -0.05 -1.13
N ASN A 354 -24.78 -0.25 0.14
CA ASN A 354 -24.93 0.74 1.20
C ASN A 354 -23.59 1.44 1.55
N HIS A 355 -22.47 1.00 1.01
CA HIS A 355 -21.19 1.67 1.21
C HIS A 355 -21.11 2.96 0.38
N LEU A 356 -20.46 3.96 0.95
CA LEU A 356 -20.18 5.25 0.32
C LEU A 356 -18.79 5.30 -0.34
N GLY A 357 -17.94 4.36 0.03
CA GLY A 357 -16.55 4.26 -0.33
C GLY A 357 -15.68 4.01 0.89
N ASP A 358 -14.39 4.11 0.69
CA ASP A 358 -13.40 4.13 1.77
C ASP A 358 -12.50 5.36 1.69
N LEU A 359 -11.79 5.64 2.78
CA LEU A 359 -10.80 6.70 2.93
C LEU A 359 -9.59 6.12 3.63
N VAL A 360 -8.44 6.06 2.96
CA VAL A 360 -7.23 5.40 3.44
C VAL A 360 -6.03 6.37 3.44
N LEU A 361 -5.10 6.15 4.37
CA LEU A 361 -3.81 6.82 4.46
C LEU A 361 -2.69 5.77 4.55
N ASP A 362 -1.79 5.73 3.56
CA ASP A 362 -0.82 4.64 3.44
C ASP A 362 0.42 5.01 2.58
N GLU A 363 1.01 6.17 2.81
CA GLU A 363 2.22 6.57 2.08
C GLU A 363 3.26 7.22 3.01
N GLY A 364 3.46 6.61 4.19
CA GLY A 364 4.53 6.97 5.11
C GLY A 364 4.22 8.12 6.08
N GLN A 365 5.23 8.94 6.38
CA GLN A 365 5.18 9.91 7.47
C GLN A 365 4.97 11.37 7.03
N GLY A 366 4.84 11.61 5.74
CA GLY A 366 4.72 12.97 5.19
C GLY A 366 3.32 13.58 5.32
N PRO A 367 3.18 14.86 5.01
CA PRO A 367 1.89 15.52 5.01
C PRO A 367 1.02 15.10 3.82
N VAL A 368 -0.28 14.98 4.04
CA VAL A 368 -1.26 14.78 2.95
C VAL A 368 -1.18 15.96 1.97
N LYS A 369 -1.05 15.66 0.67
CA LYS A 369 -0.96 16.64 -0.42
C LYS A 369 -2.04 16.51 -1.47
N GLU A 370 -2.73 15.36 -1.53
CA GLU A 370 -3.67 15.07 -2.60
C GLU A 370 -4.72 14.06 -2.16
N PHE A 371 -5.97 14.22 -2.63
CA PHE A 371 -7.00 13.19 -2.60
C PHE A 371 -7.04 12.50 -3.96
N GLN A 372 -6.76 11.22 -4.01
CA GLN A 372 -6.92 10.37 -5.19
C GLN A 372 -8.24 9.62 -5.06
N LEU A 373 -9.14 9.78 -6.02
CA LEU A 373 -10.56 9.40 -5.88
C LEU A 373 -10.90 8.00 -6.43
N GLY A 374 -9.92 7.13 -6.61
CA GLY A 374 -10.13 5.74 -7.01
C GLY A 374 -10.82 5.59 -8.38
N GLY A 375 -10.50 6.45 -9.35
CA GLY A 375 -11.08 6.45 -10.70
C GLY A 375 -12.47 7.10 -10.79
N ARG A 376 -12.95 7.73 -9.72
CA ARG A 376 -14.30 8.34 -9.64
C ARG A 376 -14.28 9.79 -10.12
N ASP A 377 -14.29 9.97 -11.44
CA ASP A 377 -14.38 11.26 -12.12
C ASP A 377 -15.61 12.08 -11.71
N ASP A 378 -16.73 11.41 -11.38
CA ASP A 378 -17.96 12.02 -10.92
C ASP A 378 -17.86 12.72 -9.55
N LEU A 379 -16.80 12.46 -8.78
CA LEU A 379 -16.60 13.05 -7.45
C LEU A 379 -15.66 14.27 -7.45
N VAL A 380 -14.93 14.53 -8.51
CA VAL A 380 -13.98 15.65 -8.61
C VAL A 380 -14.69 16.99 -8.33
N ALA A 381 -15.89 17.19 -8.91
CA ALA A 381 -16.67 18.40 -8.72
C ALA A 381 -17.10 18.64 -7.25
N ALA A 382 -17.29 17.56 -6.46
CA ALA A 382 -17.60 17.65 -5.04
C ALA A 382 -16.34 17.92 -4.19
N PHE A 383 -15.23 17.29 -4.52
CA PHE A 383 -14.00 17.42 -3.75
C PHE A 383 -13.29 18.76 -3.95
N LEU A 384 -13.37 19.39 -5.11
CA LEU A 384 -12.71 20.67 -5.37
C LEU A 384 -13.13 21.81 -4.41
N PRO A 385 -14.42 22.09 -4.15
CA PRO A 385 -14.81 23.09 -3.17
C PRO A 385 -14.48 22.67 -1.72
N PHE A 386 -14.56 21.36 -1.41
CA PHE A 386 -14.14 20.84 -0.12
C PHE A 386 -12.64 21.06 0.10
N SER A 387 -11.79 20.64 -0.83
CA SER A 387 -10.33 20.82 -0.77
C SER A 387 -9.95 22.30 -0.60
N LYS A 388 -10.60 23.21 -1.31
CA LYS A 388 -10.40 24.68 -1.14
C LYS A 388 -10.72 25.14 0.27
N SER A 389 -11.71 24.56 0.92
CA SER A 389 -12.09 24.92 2.30
C SER A 389 -11.01 24.50 3.34
N LEU A 390 -10.14 23.56 2.98
CA LEU A 390 -9.05 23.05 3.81
C LEU A 390 -7.78 23.92 3.75
N ALA A 391 -7.71 24.93 2.88
CA ALA A 391 -6.48 25.71 2.60
C ALA A 391 -5.83 26.33 3.84
N ASN A 392 -6.62 26.64 4.89
CA ASN A 392 -6.08 27.15 6.17
C ASN A 392 -5.36 26.08 7.00
N ILE A 393 -5.60 24.78 6.73
CA ILE A 393 -4.87 23.67 7.34
C ILE A 393 -3.75 23.28 6.37
N ARG A 394 -4.12 22.99 5.11
CA ARG A 394 -3.20 22.59 4.04
C ARG A 394 -3.85 22.73 2.66
N GLU A 395 -3.07 23.14 1.66
CA GLU A 395 -3.48 23.02 0.26
C GLU A 395 -3.40 21.55 -0.16
N ILE A 396 -4.52 20.99 -0.60
CA ILE A 396 -4.64 19.59 -1.01
C ILE A 396 -5.17 19.56 -2.45
N LYS A 397 -4.49 18.82 -3.32
CA LYS A 397 -4.94 18.59 -4.70
C LYS A 397 -6.03 17.53 -4.73
N VAL A 398 -6.73 17.46 -5.86
CA VAL A 398 -7.74 16.43 -6.13
C VAL A 398 -7.41 15.80 -7.48
N ASP A 399 -7.30 14.48 -7.51
CA ASP A 399 -7.05 13.68 -8.69
C ASP A 399 -8.02 12.49 -8.73
N GLU A 400 -8.39 12.03 -9.91
CA GLU A 400 -9.24 10.86 -10.11
C GLU A 400 -8.47 9.52 -10.10
N LYS A 401 -7.16 9.55 -9.95
CA LYS A 401 -6.27 8.38 -10.02
C LYS A 401 -6.74 7.23 -9.12
N VAL A 402 -6.55 5.99 -9.60
CA VAL A 402 -6.63 4.76 -8.79
C VAL A 402 -5.27 4.48 -8.18
N GLU A 403 -5.20 4.42 -6.86
CA GLU A 403 -4.05 3.83 -6.17
C GLU A 403 -4.24 2.32 -6.06
N SER A 404 -3.22 1.56 -6.46
CA SER A 404 -3.30 0.10 -6.55
C SER A 404 -2.42 -0.64 -5.54
N GLY A 405 -1.64 0.10 -4.78
CA GLY A 405 -0.70 -0.46 -3.81
C GLY A 405 -1.20 -0.41 -2.36
N THR A 406 -2.50 -0.21 -2.14
CA THR A 406 -3.06 -0.11 -0.78
C THR A 406 -4.52 -0.58 -0.73
N ASP A 407 -5.09 -0.61 0.46
CA ASP A 407 -6.43 -1.12 0.80
C ASP A 407 -7.60 -0.44 0.06
N THR A 408 -7.37 0.67 -0.65
CA THR A 408 -8.39 1.30 -1.53
C THR A 408 -8.70 0.50 -2.78
N LEU A 409 -7.77 -0.36 -3.24
CA LEU A 409 -7.94 -1.10 -4.49
C LEU A 409 -9.16 -2.03 -4.48
N PRO A 410 -9.42 -2.87 -3.46
CA PRO A 410 -10.60 -3.71 -3.40
C PRO A 410 -11.92 -2.94 -3.46
N PHE A 411 -11.98 -1.75 -2.85
CA PHE A 411 -13.16 -0.88 -2.94
C PHE A 411 -13.34 -0.31 -4.35
N SER A 412 -12.28 0.17 -4.98
CA SER A 412 -12.31 0.62 -6.38
C SER A 412 -12.76 -0.50 -7.32
N MET A 413 -12.31 -1.76 -7.08
CA MET A 413 -12.73 -2.94 -7.83
C MET A 413 -14.20 -3.31 -7.59
N ALA A 414 -14.75 -3.01 -6.40
CA ALA A 414 -16.17 -3.15 -6.10
C ALA A 414 -17.04 -2.01 -6.67
N GLY A 415 -16.44 -1.07 -7.41
CA GLY A 415 -17.12 0.09 -8.01
C GLY A 415 -17.37 1.24 -7.05
N LEU A 416 -16.81 1.17 -5.85
CA LEU A 416 -16.87 2.22 -4.83
C LEU A 416 -15.72 3.23 -5.01
N PRO A 417 -15.85 4.46 -4.48
CA PRO A 417 -14.69 5.34 -4.35
C PRO A 417 -13.65 4.75 -3.40
N GLY A 418 -12.48 4.39 -3.91
CA GLY A 418 -11.30 4.08 -3.10
C GLY A 418 -10.46 5.35 -2.95
N ILE A 419 -10.69 6.11 -1.89
CA ILE A 419 -10.09 7.44 -1.71
C ILE A 419 -8.77 7.31 -0.97
N ASN A 420 -7.66 7.51 -1.68
CA ASN A 420 -6.34 7.55 -1.07
C ASN A 420 -5.97 8.99 -0.68
N MET A 421 -5.54 9.19 0.56
CA MET A 421 -4.98 10.44 1.07
C MET A 421 -3.47 10.46 0.81
N ASN A 422 -3.08 10.72 -0.45
CA ASN A 422 -1.69 10.71 -0.91
C ASN A 422 -0.83 11.71 -0.15
N GLN A 423 0.35 11.27 0.30
CA GLN A 423 1.26 12.05 1.14
C GLN A 423 2.48 12.56 0.36
N ASP A 424 3.12 13.60 0.83
CA ASP A 424 4.42 14.08 0.36
C ASP A 424 5.53 13.53 1.27
N SER A 425 5.94 12.31 0.99
CA SER A 425 6.87 11.53 1.84
C SER A 425 8.15 11.15 1.08
N PRO A 426 9.01 12.09 0.68
CA PRO A 426 10.23 11.76 -0.08
C PRO A 426 11.22 10.88 0.72
N GLU A 427 11.17 10.93 2.05
CA GLU A 427 11.96 10.10 2.95
C GLU A 427 11.40 8.67 3.09
N TYR A 428 10.15 8.40 2.70
CA TYR A 428 9.51 7.09 2.80
C TYR A 428 10.31 6.00 2.07
N ARG A 429 10.99 6.35 0.99
CA ARG A 429 11.93 5.44 0.30
C ARG A 429 13.04 4.87 1.18
N PHE A 430 13.33 5.47 2.34
CA PHE A 430 14.33 4.98 3.29
C PHE A 430 13.68 4.15 4.40
N THR A 431 12.46 4.50 4.82
CA THR A 431 11.76 3.81 5.89
C THR A 431 10.95 2.61 5.39
N HIS A 432 10.35 2.71 4.20
CA HIS A 432 9.50 1.68 3.60
C HIS A 432 10.17 0.30 3.65
N HIS A 433 9.60 -0.59 4.43
CA HIS A 433 10.04 -1.98 4.62
C HIS A 433 11.49 -2.15 5.13
N SER A 434 12.03 -1.21 5.87
CA SER A 434 13.45 -1.24 6.31
C SER A 434 13.60 -1.08 7.83
N ALA A 435 14.84 -1.24 8.31
CA ALA A 435 15.18 -1.00 9.71
C ALA A 435 15.09 0.49 10.13
N ALA A 436 14.89 1.41 9.18
CA ALA A 436 14.67 2.83 9.46
C ALA A 436 13.19 3.18 9.65
N ASP A 437 12.27 2.21 9.59
CA ASP A 437 10.85 2.40 9.83
C ASP A 437 10.54 2.46 11.34
N ALA A 438 11.08 3.47 11.99
CA ALA A 438 11.04 3.69 13.42
C ALA A 438 10.28 4.96 13.80
N LEU A 439 9.87 5.04 15.06
CA LEU A 439 9.09 6.15 15.62
C LEU A 439 9.75 7.52 15.37
N GLU A 440 11.08 7.58 15.42
CA GLU A 440 11.87 8.80 15.23
C GLU A 440 11.73 9.41 13.82
N ALA A 441 11.27 8.65 12.85
CA ALA A 441 10.99 9.17 11.50
C ALA A 441 9.69 10.01 11.45
N VAL A 442 8.83 9.92 12.47
CA VAL A 442 7.50 10.53 12.46
C VAL A 442 7.50 11.87 13.20
N LYS A 443 6.92 12.89 12.57
CA LYS A 443 6.73 14.23 13.15
C LYS A 443 5.34 14.34 13.76
N PRO A 444 5.21 14.58 15.09
CA PRO A 444 3.93 14.60 15.78
C PRO A 444 2.91 15.60 15.22
N ASP A 445 3.39 16.78 14.81
CA ASP A 445 2.54 17.84 14.25
C ASP A 445 1.98 17.48 12.86
N VAL A 446 2.77 16.81 12.01
CA VAL A 446 2.32 16.30 10.71
C VAL A 446 1.29 15.21 10.89
N LEU A 447 1.56 14.27 11.81
CA LEU A 447 0.64 13.18 12.11
C LEU A 447 -0.71 13.70 12.65
N ALA A 448 -0.68 14.68 13.56
CA ALA A 448 -1.90 15.32 14.08
C ALA A 448 -2.71 16.00 12.97
N GLN A 449 -2.04 16.68 12.02
CA GLN A 449 -2.70 17.29 10.87
C GLN A 449 -3.32 16.24 9.94
N ASN A 450 -2.62 15.14 9.66
CA ASN A 450 -3.13 14.06 8.80
C ASN A 450 -4.36 13.39 9.44
N ALA A 451 -4.31 13.04 10.72
CA ALA A 451 -5.45 12.50 11.47
C ALA A 451 -6.65 13.48 11.48
N THR A 452 -6.38 14.77 11.62
CA THR A 452 -7.41 15.81 11.55
C THR A 452 -8.04 15.90 10.16
N LEU A 453 -7.22 15.91 9.10
CA LEU A 453 -7.71 15.92 7.72
C LEU A 453 -8.57 14.69 7.42
N MET A 454 -8.15 13.51 7.92
CA MET A 454 -8.95 12.29 7.82
C MET A 454 -10.29 12.44 8.53
N ALA A 455 -10.31 12.96 9.76
CA ALA A 455 -11.51 13.16 10.56
C ALA A 455 -12.54 14.09 9.86
N ILE A 456 -12.08 15.24 9.40
CA ILE A 456 -12.97 16.23 8.74
C ILE A 456 -13.43 15.76 7.38
N THR A 457 -12.60 15.04 6.61
CA THR A 457 -12.96 14.44 5.33
C THR A 457 -14.02 13.35 5.52
N ALA A 458 -13.78 12.44 6.46
CA ALA A 458 -14.73 11.37 6.78
C ALA A 458 -16.07 11.92 7.27
N PHE A 459 -16.04 12.90 8.18
CA PHE A 459 -17.26 13.52 8.68
C PHE A 459 -18.00 14.27 7.57
N TRP A 460 -17.31 15.04 6.73
CA TRP A 460 -17.91 15.74 5.61
C TRP A 460 -18.62 14.77 4.65
N ILE A 461 -17.98 13.67 4.25
CA ILE A 461 -18.60 12.66 3.39
C ILE A 461 -19.85 12.05 4.04
N ALA A 462 -19.77 11.72 5.32
CA ALA A 462 -20.83 11.04 6.05
C ALA A 462 -21.98 11.95 6.48
N ASP A 463 -21.75 13.28 6.63
CA ASP A 463 -22.74 14.23 7.14
C ASP A 463 -23.42 15.09 6.06
N ARG A 464 -23.03 14.96 4.79
CA ARG A 464 -23.68 15.68 3.69
C ARG A 464 -25.18 15.40 3.63
N PRO A 465 -26.02 16.39 3.22
CA PRO A 465 -27.45 16.15 2.99
C PRO A 465 -27.70 15.03 1.98
N GLU A 466 -27.02 15.08 0.83
CA GLU A 466 -27.16 14.09 -0.24
C GLU A 466 -26.24 12.89 0.02
N ARG A 467 -26.64 11.74 -0.50
CA ARG A 467 -25.75 10.57 -0.51
C ARG A 467 -24.50 10.88 -1.37
N PHE A 468 -23.31 10.68 -0.78
CA PHE A 468 -22.04 11.01 -1.40
C PHE A 468 -21.80 10.21 -2.69
N ALA A 469 -21.88 8.89 -2.59
CA ALA A 469 -21.63 7.99 -3.71
C ALA A 469 -22.49 6.72 -3.63
N ALA A 470 -22.62 6.05 -4.76
CA ALA A 470 -23.13 4.69 -4.88
C ALA A 470 -22.15 3.87 -5.72
N PRO A 471 -22.11 2.52 -5.55
CA PRO A 471 -21.26 1.68 -6.38
C PRO A 471 -21.59 1.82 -7.87
N TRP A 472 -20.56 1.82 -8.71
CA TRP A 472 -20.73 1.71 -10.15
C TRP A 472 -21.01 0.26 -10.55
N PRO A 473 -21.78 0.03 -11.64
CA PRO A 473 -21.94 -1.29 -12.22
C PRO A 473 -20.60 -1.87 -12.69
N ALA A 474 -20.48 -3.18 -12.66
CA ALA A 474 -19.24 -3.91 -13.01
C ALA A 474 -18.64 -3.50 -14.37
N GLU A 475 -19.50 -3.26 -15.39
CA GLU A 475 -19.05 -2.83 -16.72
C GLU A 475 -18.35 -1.45 -16.67
N ARG A 476 -18.93 -0.48 -15.96
CA ARG A 476 -18.35 0.86 -15.79
C ARG A 476 -17.05 0.79 -15.00
N THR A 477 -17.02 0.00 -13.93
CA THR A 477 -15.84 -0.23 -13.10
C THR A 477 -14.71 -0.85 -13.92
N ALA A 478 -14.99 -1.90 -14.69
CA ALA A 478 -14.01 -2.53 -15.56
C ALA A 478 -13.43 -1.56 -16.61
N LYS A 479 -14.29 -0.71 -17.20
CA LYS A 479 -13.85 0.32 -18.15
C LYS A 479 -12.94 1.34 -17.48
N MET A 480 -13.29 1.81 -16.29
CA MET A 480 -12.49 2.75 -15.51
C MET A 480 -11.13 2.16 -15.16
N LEU A 481 -11.06 0.95 -14.60
CA LEU A 481 -9.81 0.29 -14.23
C LEU A 481 -8.89 0.07 -15.44
N ARG A 482 -9.47 -0.21 -16.63
CA ARG A 482 -8.68 -0.27 -17.87
C ARG A 482 -8.12 1.11 -18.26
N ALA A 483 -8.94 2.15 -18.21
CA ALA A 483 -8.52 3.53 -18.52
C ALA A 483 -7.44 4.03 -17.56
N GLN A 484 -7.48 3.61 -16.30
CA GLN A 484 -6.49 3.90 -15.25
C GLN A 484 -5.23 2.97 -15.34
N GLY A 485 -5.13 2.11 -16.37
CA GLY A 485 -3.96 1.25 -16.58
C GLY A 485 -3.86 0.04 -15.66
N GLN A 486 -4.90 -0.27 -14.87
CA GLN A 486 -4.86 -1.34 -13.87
C GLN A 486 -5.05 -2.74 -14.44
N TYR A 487 -5.49 -2.88 -15.70
CA TYR A 487 -5.86 -4.17 -16.28
C TYR A 487 -4.73 -5.20 -16.29
N GLU A 488 -3.55 -4.81 -16.81
CA GLU A 488 -2.42 -5.73 -16.92
C GLU A 488 -1.89 -6.16 -15.55
N PHE A 489 -1.87 -5.24 -14.58
CA PHE A 489 -1.51 -5.53 -13.20
C PHE A 489 -2.48 -6.56 -12.58
N LEU A 490 -3.77 -6.25 -12.58
CA LEU A 490 -4.79 -7.11 -11.98
C LEU A 490 -4.84 -8.50 -12.66
N LYS A 491 -4.62 -8.58 -13.96
CA LYS A 491 -4.51 -9.88 -14.66
C LYS A 491 -3.25 -10.65 -14.28
N ALA A 492 -2.11 -9.99 -14.19
CA ALA A 492 -0.86 -10.63 -13.83
C ALA A 492 -0.92 -11.28 -12.44
N PHE A 493 -1.60 -10.62 -11.50
CA PHE A 493 -1.81 -11.11 -10.13
C PHE A 493 -3.11 -11.91 -9.95
N LYS A 494 -3.84 -12.22 -11.04
CA LYS A 494 -5.10 -13.00 -11.03
C LYS A 494 -6.23 -12.35 -10.21
N LEU A 495 -6.17 -11.04 -10.06
CA LEU A 495 -7.15 -10.25 -9.32
C LEU A 495 -8.28 -9.68 -10.20
N TRP A 496 -8.21 -9.83 -11.53
CA TRP A 496 -9.21 -9.28 -12.46
C TRP A 496 -10.53 -10.08 -12.42
N PRO A 497 -11.65 -9.51 -11.88
CA PRO A 497 -12.89 -10.26 -11.69
C PRO A 497 -13.89 -10.13 -12.86
N PHE A 498 -13.62 -9.26 -13.86
CA PHE A 498 -14.62 -8.80 -14.83
C PHE A 498 -14.56 -9.58 -16.16
N GLY A 499 -14.15 -10.75 -16.28
CA GLY A 499 -14.10 -11.47 -17.57
C GLY A 499 -13.31 -10.73 -18.67
N ASP A 500 -13.13 -11.35 -19.82
CA ASP A 500 -12.38 -10.79 -20.96
C ASP A 500 -13.27 -10.06 -22.00
N ALA A 501 -14.57 -9.88 -21.74
CA ALA A 501 -15.47 -9.15 -22.62
C ALA A 501 -15.04 -7.67 -22.70
N GLY A 502 -14.52 -7.24 -23.85
CA GLY A 502 -14.03 -5.87 -24.09
C GLY A 502 -12.55 -5.73 -24.45
N ALA A 503 -11.80 -6.83 -24.60
CA ALA A 503 -10.39 -6.80 -24.99
C ALA A 503 -10.14 -6.41 -26.47
N GLY A 504 -11.17 -5.96 -27.19
CA GLY A 504 -11.14 -5.73 -28.65
C GLY A 504 -10.84 -4.30 -29.14
N GLU A 505 -10.83 -3.30 -28.29
CA GLU A 505 -10.46 -1.95 -28.72
C GLU A 505 -8.99 -1.64 -28.35
N LYS A 506 -8.11 -1.98 -29.27
CA LYS A 506 -6.77 -1.38 -29.28
C LYS A 506 -6.96 0.13 -29.48
N SER A 507 -6.64 0.94 -28.46
CA SER A 507 -6.40 2.35 -28.66
C SER A 507 -5.21 2.47 -29.65
N ASN A 508 -5.50 2.85 -30.88
CA ASN A 508 -4.47 3.26 -31.80
C ASN A 508 -3.86 4.55 -31.25
N PRO A 509 -2.56 4.66 -31.07
CA PRO A 509 -1.94 5.94 -30.81
C PRO A 509 -1.85 6.67 -32.16
N GLU A 510 -2.62 7.72 -32.35
CA GLU A 510 -2.32 8.79 -33.31
C GLU A 510 -1.49 9.91 -32.65
#